data_8cb7ffa03c010dfe97739e32d1612da4
#
_entry.id   8cb7ffa03c010dfe97739e32d1612da4
#
_cell.length_a   1.000
_cell.length_b   1.000
_cell.length_c   1.000
_cell.angle_alpha   90.00
_cell.angle_beta   90.00
_cell.angle_gamma   90.00
#
_symmetry.space_group_name_H-M   'P 1'
#
loop_
_entity.id
_entity.type
_entity.pdbx_description
1 polymer ?
#
loop_
_entity_poly.entity_id
_entity_poly.type
_entity_poly.pdbx_seq_one_letter_code
_entity_poly.pdbx_strand_id
1 'polypeptide(L)'
;MDKGLVGGSSMLLVLSLLTEKDMYGYEIIRALDERSDSTFQYKEGTLYPVLHKLENKEFVTSYKEKTQQGKERKYYSITAKGQEQFAEEARQWQAFSNAVNKVVYGKGGAIWTEGNLSPEF
;
A
#
# COMPACT_ATOMS: atom_id res chain seq x y z
N MET A 1 6.75 -4.19 -13.70
CA MET A 1 6.74 -2.93 -12.95
C MET A 1 8.13 -2.62 -12.44
N ASP A 2 8.47 -1.37 -12.46
CA ASP A 2 9.77 -0.91 -12.01
C ASP A 2 9.94 -1.19 -10.52
N LYS A 3 11.07 -1.79 -10.15
CA LYS A 3 11.36 -2.09 -8.76
C LYS A 3 11.38 -0.84 -7.88
N GLY A 4 11.85 0.27 -8.44
CA GLY A 4 11.90 1.51 -7.69
C GLY A 4 10.51 2.00 -7.30
N LEU A 5 9.55 1.89 -8.21
CA LEU A 5 8.18 2.29 -7.92
C LEU A 5 7.55 1.37 -6.89
N VAL A 6 7.75 0.07 -7.04
CA VAL A 6 7.21 -0.88 -6.09
C VAL A 6 7.82 -0.67 -4.72
N GLY A 7 9.14 -0.56 -4.64
CA GLY A 7 9.82 -0.38 -3.37
C GLY A 7 9.45 0.92 -2.69
N GLY A 8 9.30 2.00 -3.47
CA GLY A 8 9.01 3.30 -2.91
C GLY A 8 7.64 3.43 -2.29
N SER A 9 6.68 2.60 -2.72
CA SER A 9 5.32 2.68 -2.21
C SER A 9 4.93 1.49 -1.35
N SER A 10 5.83 0.54 -1.14
CA SER A 10 5.46 -0.68 -0.42
C SER A 10 4.99 -0.43 1.01
N MET A 11 5.68 0.44 1.73
CA MET A 11 5.28 0.74 3.11
C MET A 11 3.90 1.38 3.15
N LEU A 12 3.65 2.31 2.23
CA LEU A 12 2.35 2.97 2.14
C LEU A 12 1.25 1.95 1.88
N LEU A 13 1.47 1.05 0.93
CA LEU A 13 0.47 0.07 0.57
C LEU A 13 0.15 -0.87 1.73
N VAL A 14 1.18 -1.38 2.38
CA VAL A 14 0.97 -2.31 3.49
C VAL A 14 0.31 -1.62 4.67
N LEU A 15 0.77 -0.42 5.03
CA LEU A 15 0.16 0.32 6.12
C LEU A 15 -1.31 0.62 5.83
N SER A 16 -1.62 0.95 4.58
CA SER A 16 -2.99 1.23 4.18
C SER A 16 -3.91 0.04 4.48
N LEU A 17 -3.47 -1.16 4.13
CA LEU A 17 -4.26 -2.35 4.40
C LEU A 17 -4.45 -2.55 5.89
N LEU A 18 -3.40 -2.33 6.67
CA LEU A 18 -3.46 -2.59 8.10
C LEU A 18 -4.25 -1.54 8.86
N THR A 19 -4.57 -0.40 8.24
CA THR A 19 -5.50 0.54 8.88
C THR A 19 -6.90 -0.06 8.97
N GLU A 20 -7.23 -1.02 8.14
CA GLU A 20 -8.57 -1.59 8.10
C GLU A 20 -8.73 -2.74 9.08
N LYS A 21 -7.71 -3.60 9.18
CA LYS A 21 -7.73 -4.71 10.12
C LYS A 21 -6.35 -5.33 10.15
N ASP A 22 -6.10 -6.12 11.18
CA ASP A 22 -4.87 -6.91 11.26
C ASP A 22 -4.91 -7.98 10.19
N MET A 23 -3.74 -8.26 9.61
CA MET A 23 -3.64 -9.26 8.54
C MET A 23 -2.37 -10.06 8.70
N TYR A 24 -2.42 -11.33 8.27
CA TYR A 24 -1.20 -12.11 8.17
C TYR A 24 -0.65 -12.00 6.74
N GLY A 25 0.60 -12.48 6.56
CA GLY A 25 1.32 -12.20 5.32
C GLY A 25 0.58 -12.58 4.05
N TYR A 26 0.03 -13.78 4.00
CA TYR A 26 -0.67 -14.22 2.80
C TYR A 26 -1.90 -13.36 2.51
N GLU A 27 -2.59 -12.94 3.58
CA GLU A 27 -3.74 -12.05 3.43
C GLU A 27 -3.34 -10.73 2.79
N ILE A 28 -2.19 -10.20 3.23
CA ILE A 28 -1.67 -8.94 2.66
C ILE A 28 -1.37 -9.12 1.18
N ILE A 29 -0.70 -10.22 0.83
CA ILE A 29 -0.37 -10.50 -0.56
C ILE A 29 -1.62 -10.55 -1.42
N ARG A 30 -2.64 -11.26 -0.97
CA ARG A 30 -3.88 -11.37 -1.71
C ARG A 30 -4.61 -10.04 -1.84
N ALA A 31 -4.64 -9.26 -0.76
CA ALA A 31 -5.31 -7.98 -0.79
C ALA A 31 -4.63 -7.01 -1.76
N LEU A 32 -3.29 -7.00 -1.77
CA LEU A 32 -2.55 -6.15 -2.70
C LEU A 32 -2.87 -6.52 -4.15
N ASP A 33 -2.90 -7.81 -4.42
CA ASP A 33 -3.19 -8.28 -5.77
C ASP A 33 -4.60 -7.91 -6.19
N GLU A 34 -5.57 -8.24 -5.35
CA GLU A 34 -6.98 -8.03 -5.68
C GLU A 34 -7.33 -6.55 -5.82
N ARG A 35 -6.87 -5.73 -4.89
CA ARG A 35 -7.24 -4.31 -4.91
C ARG A 35 -6.57 -3.51 -6.02
N SER A 36 -5.46 -4.01 -6.54
CA SER A 36 -4.73 -3.31 -7.58
C SER A 36 -4.98 -3.92 -8.95
N ASP A 37 -5.97 -4.81 -9.07
CA ASP A 37 -6.22 -5.53 -10.31
C ASP A 37 -4.94 -6.17 -10.82
N SER A 38 -4.25 -6.82 -9.90
CA SER A 38 -3.02 -7.58 -10.15
C SER A 38 -1.81 -6.71 -10.57
N THR A 39 -1.89 -5.40 -10.33
CA THR A 39 -0.75 -4.54 -10.58
C THR A 39 0.36 -4.79 -9.55
N PHE A 40 -0.02 -5.05 -8.29
CA PHE A 40 0.95 -5.30 -7.22
C PHE A 40 0.89 -6.76 -6.82
N GLN A 41 1.68 -7.58 -7.52
CA GLN A 41 1.75 -9.01 -7.25
C GLN A 41 2.99 -9.29 -6.42
N TYR A 42 2.84 -9.15 -5.11
CA TYR A 42 3.93 -9.39 -4.19
C TYR A 42 4.06 -10.87 -3.90
N LYS A 43 5.30 -11.28 -3.67
CA LYS A 43 5.60 -12.62 -3.16
C LYS A 43 6.18 -12.45 -1.76
N GLU A 44 6.31 -13.57 -1.06
CA GLU A 44 6.83 -13.54 0.29
C GLU A 44 8.21 -12.87 0.37
N GLY A 45 9.06 -13.18 -0.61
CA GLY A 45 10.40 -12.60 -0.63
C GLY A 45 10.41 -11.09 -0.78
N THR A 46 9.35 -10.52 -1.33
CA THR A 46 9.22 -9.07 -1.45
C THR A 46 8.53 -8.47 -0.24
N LEU A 47 7.52 -9.16 0.28
CA LEU A 47 6.71 -8.63 1.36
C LEU A 47 7.41 -8.65 2.71
N TYR A 48 8.05 -9.78 3.08
CA TYR A 48 8.58 -9.90 4.42
C TYR A 48 9.66 -8.89 4.76
N PRO A 49 10.55 -8.51 3.84
CA PRO A 49 11.47 -7.40 4.14
C PRO A 49 10.76 -6.09 4.46
N VAL A 50 9.63 -5.82 3.81
CA VAL A 50 8.84 -4.62 4.09
C VAL A 50 8.26 -4.71 5.50
N LEU A 51 7.69 -5.86 5.85
CA LEU A 51 7.12 -6.06 7.18
C LEU A 51 8.18 -5.94 8.27
N HIS A 52 9.38 -6.49 8.04
CA HIS A 52 10.49 -6.34 8.97
C HIS A 52 10.85 -4.87 9.18
N LYS A 53 10.92 -4.13 8.09
CA LYS A 53 11.26 -2.72 8.18
C LYS A 53 10.19 -1.95 8.97
N LEU A 54 8.93 -2.25 8.71
CA LEU A 54 7.84 -1.61 9.42
C LEU A 54 7.88 -1.94 10.91
N GLU A 55 8.21 -3.18 11.23
CA GLU A 55 8.30 -3.61 12.62
C GLU A 55 9.47 -2.93 13.32
N ASN A 56 10.62 -2.86 12.66
CA ASN A 56 11.79 -2.19 13.21
C ASN A 56 11.55 -0.71 13.47
N LYS A 57 10.73 -0.08 12.66
CA LYS A 57 10.39 1.33 12.85
C LYS A 57 9.24 1.51 13.82
N GLU A 58 8.71 0.41 14.33
CA GLU A 58 7.60 0.43 15.29
C GLU A 58 6.29 0.95 14.68
N PHE A 59 6.17 0.85 13.38
CA PHE A 59 4.92 1.19 12.72
C PHE A 59 3.91 0.07 12.79
N VAL A 60 4.39 -1.16 12.99
CA VAL A 60 3.53 -2.31 13.18
C VAL A 60 4.11 -3.19 14.29
N THR A 61 3.23 -3.99 14.89
CA THR A 61 3.62 -5.06 15.80
C THR A 61 3.08 -6.36 15.21
N SER A 62 3.51 -7.47 15.78
CA SER A 62 3.05 -8.76 15.32
C SER A 62 2.69 -9.65 16.49
N TYR A 63 1.81 -10.59 16.24
CA TYR A 63 1.42 -11.59 17.24
C TYR A 63 1.02 -12.86 16.51
N LYS A 64 1.04 -13.96 17.23
CA LYS A 64 0.69 -15.26 16.66
C LYS A 64 -0.70 -15.68 17.14
N GLU A 65 -1.44 -16.31 16.25
CA GLU A 65 -2.77 -16.78 16.57
C GLU A 65 -3.02 -18.08 15.84
N LYS A 66 -3.71 -19.01 16.49
CA LYS A 66 -4.02 -20.29 15.88
C LYS A 66 -5.37 -20.24 15.19
N THR A 67 -5.44 -20.84 14.00
CA THR A 67 -6.70 -21.00 13.31
C THR A 67 -7.49 -22.13 13.98
N GLN A 68 -8.75 -22.29 13.56
CA GLN A 68 -9.57 -23.37 14.07
C GLN A 68 -8.98 -24.75 13.74
N GLN A 69 -8.21 -24.82 12.68
CA GLN A 69 -7.54 -26.07 12.30
C GLN A 69 -6.24 -26.26 13.03
N GLY A 70 -5.90 -25.37 13.97
CA GLY A 70 -4.68 -25.48 14.76
C GLY A 70 -3.45 -24.93 14.10
N LYS A 71 -3.58 -24.31 12.93
CA LYS A 71 -2.44 -23.74 12.23
C LYS A 71 -2.10 -22.38 12.81
N GLU A 72 -0.83 -22.18 13.12
CA GLU A 72 -0.39 -20.92 13.69
C GLU A 72 -0.11 -19.91 12.57
N ARG A 73 -0.60 -18.68 12.76
CA ARG A 73 -0.37 -17.60 11.82
C ARG A 73 0.14 -16.37 12.54
N LYS A 74 1.05 -15.66 11.88
CA LYS A 74 1.59 -14.43 12.42
C LYS A 74 0.84 -13.26 11.81
N TYR A 75 0.15 -12.51 12.66
CA TYR A 75 -0.62 -11.36 12.25
C TYR A 75 0.15 -10.08 12.52
N TYR A 76 -0.08 -9.09 11.69
CA TYR A 76 0.53 -7.76 11.83
C TYR A 76 -0.56 -6.74 12.11
N SER A 77 -0.25 -5.84 13.03
CA SER A 77 -1.20 -4.83 13.50
C SER A 77 -0.52 -3.47 13.43
N ILE A 78 -1.23 -2.47 12.91
CA ILE A 78 -0.66 -1.13 12.82
C ILE A 78 -0.69 -0.46 14.19
N THR A 79 0.39 0.26 14.53
CA THR A 79 0.48 1.00 15.78
C THR A 79 -0.04 2.42 15.58
N ALA A 80 -0.17 3.17 16.69
CA ALA A 80 -0.53 4.58 16.59
C ALA A 80 0.52 5.34 15.77
N LYS A 81 1.79 5.01 15.99
CA LYS A 81 2.88 5.62 15.23
C LYS A 81 2.76 5.27 13.76
N GLY A 82 2.36 4.02 13.46
CA GLY A 82 2.15 3.60 12.08
C GLY A 82 1.00 4.32 11.42
N GLN A 83 -0.06 4.61 12.17
CA GLN A 83 -1.19 5.34 11.62
C GLN A 83 -0.79 6.77 11.26
N GLU A 84 0.01 7.42 12.10
CA GLU A 84 0.51 8.75 11.80
C GLU A 84 1.40 8.73 10.56
N GLN A 85 2.26 7.72 10.46
CA GLN A 85 3.13 7.59 9.32
C GLN A 85 2.34 7.35 8.04
N PHE A 86 1.31 6.53 8.13
CA PHE A 86 0.45 6.29 6.97
C PHE A 86 -0.21 7.58 6.50
N ALA A 87 -0.75 8.37 7.43
CA ALA A 87 -1.42 9.61 7.06
C ALA A 87 -0.46 10.55 6.35
N GLU A 88 0.77 10.65 6.84
CA GLU A 88 1.78 11.50 6.24
C GLU A 88 2.15 11.04 4.84
N GLU A 89 2.38 9.74 4.69
CA GLU A 89 2.77 9.21 3.38
C GLU A 89 1.62 9.27 2.38
N ALA A 90 0.40 9.07 2.84
CA ALA A 90 -0.77 9.17 1.96
C ALA A 90 -0.92 10.60 1.45
N ARG A 91 -0.67 11.57 2.32
CA ARG A 91 -0.75 12.98 1.92
C ARG A 91 0.34 13.32 0.91
N GLN A 92 1.55 12.82 1.14
CA GLN A 92 2.65 13.04 0.20
C GLN A 92 2.36 12.40 -1.15
N TRP A 93 1.82 11.20 -1.13
CA TRP A 93 1.46 10.52 -2.36
C TRP A 93 0.40 11.29 -3.14
N GLN A 94 -0.61 11.81 -2.43
CA GLN A 94 -1.66 12.57 -3.07
C GLN A 94 -1.10 13.82 -3.73
N ALA A 95 -0.22 14.54 -3.04
CA ALA A 95 0.39 15.74 -3.59
C ALA A 95 1.24 15.41 -4.80
N PHE A 96 2.01 14.34 -4.71
CA PHE A 96 2.88 13.92 -5.80
C PHE A 96 2.06 13.54 -7.04
N SER A 97 1.05 12.69 -6.85
CA SER A 97 0.25 12.25 -7.99
C SER A 97 -0.53 13.39 -8.61
N ASN A 98 -1.01 14.34 -7.80
CA ASN A 98 -1.65 15.53 -8.36
C ASN A 98 -0.69 16.31 -9.22
N ALA A 99 0.54 16.50 -8.76
CA ALA A 99 1.53 17.24 -9.52
C ALA A 99 1.88 16.52 -10.82
N VAL A 100 2.04 15.21 -10.76
CA VAL A 100 2.31 14.41 -11.96
C VAL A 100 1.17 14.57 -12.95
N ASN A 101 -0.06 14.48 -12.47
CA ASN A 101 -1.23 14.59 -13.34
C ASN A 101 -1.31 15.95 -14.01
N LYS A 102 -0.93 17.01 -13.30
CA LYS A 102 -0.91 18.33 -13.91
C LYS A 102 0.07 18.42 -15.06
N VAL A 103 1.22 17.80 -14.92
CA VAL A 103 2.21 17.82 -15.99
C VAL A 103 1.78 16.93 -17.14
N VAL A 104 1.34 15.72 -16.85
CA VAL A 104 1.03 14.73 -17.88
C VAL A 104 -0.23 15.09 -18.65
N TYR A 105 -1.26 15.52 -17.95
CA TYR A 105 -2.55 15.78 -18.57
C TYR A 105 -2.85 17.25 -18.77
N GLY A 106 -1.93 18.15 -18.41
CA GLY A 106 -2.08 19.56 -18.65
C GLY A 106 -3.01 20.23 -17.66
N LYS A 107 -3.60 21.34 -18.09
CA LYS A 107 -4.47 22.11 -17.23
C LYS A 107 -5.57 21.26 -16.67
N GLY A 108 -5.78 21.38 -15.39
CA GLY A 108 -6.85 20.67 -14.77
C GLY A 108 -6.54 19.27 -14.38
N GLY A 109 -5.49 18.67 -14.90
CA GLY A 109 -5.00 17.38 -14.48
C GLY A 109 -5.99 16.23 -14.33
N ALA A 110 -7.19 16.52 -14.00
CA ALA A 110 -8.19 15.49 -13.72
C ALA A 110 -9.21 15.37 -14.83
N ILE A 111 -8.81 15.72 -16.02
CA ILE A 111 -9.74 15.76 -17.11
C ILE A 111 -10.00 14.43 -17.78
N TRP A 112 -9.28 13.42 -17.36
CA TRP A 112 -9.43 12.11 -17.97
C TRP A 112 -10.58 11.36 -17.36
N THR A 113 -11.73 12.01 -17.38
CA THR A 113 -12.93 11.31 -17.05
C THR A 113 -13.42 10.62 -18.29
N GLU A 114 -14.24 9.65 -18.08
CA GLU A 114 -14.74 8.88 -19.14
C GLU A 114 -15.48 9.74 -20.13
N GLY A 115 -15.15 9.60 -21.37
CA GLY A 115 -15.79 10.36 -22.42
C GLY A 115 -15.35 11.79 -22.51
N ASN A 116 -14.38 12.18 -21.71
CA ASN A 116 -13.94 13.56 -21.72
C ASN A 116 -12.46 13.64 -22.02
N LEU A 117 -12.09 13.14 -23.15
CA LEU A 117 -10.74 13.26 -23.62
C LEU A 117 -10.66 14.61 -24.31
N SER A 118 -10.37 15.60 -23.54
CA SER A 118 -10.44 16.94 -24.04
C SER A 118 -9.50 17.17 -25.20
N PRO A 119 -10.01 17.63 -26.29
CA PRO A 119 -9.18 17.96 -27.45
C PRO A 119 -8.48 19.28 -27.30
N GLU A 120 -8.74 19.98 -26.26
CA GLU A 120 -8.12 21.29 -26.08
C GLU A 120 -6.70 21.25 -25.67
N PHE A 121 -6.17 20.14 -25.47
CA PHE A 121 -4.75 20.10 -25.13
C PHE A 121 -3.93 20.74 -26.18
#